data_e201cc79ab42e7500c8ba01bee97178f
#
_entry.id   e201cc79ab42e7500c8ba01bee97178f
#
_cell.length_a   1.000
_cell.length_b   1.000
_cell.length_c   1.000
_cell.angle_alpha   90.00
_cell.angle_beta   90.00
_cell.angle_gamma   90.00
#
_symmetry.space_group_name_H-M   'P 1'
#
loop_
_entity.id
_entity.type
_entity.pdbx_description
1 polymer ?
#
loop_
_entity_poly.entity_id
_entity_poly.type
_entity_poly.pdbx_seq_one_letter_code
_entity_poly.pdbx_strand_id
1 'polypeptide(L)'
;MNYLHTYLSVAKNLVEGYAYPQPFHLYIKKYFAANKKHGSRDRKTISALCYAYFRIGKNLPEQSAENKMLIGLFLCQPDFINEHWNNLLLEKFPVLGEEFTTAPLTKKIELLQQHYGFSASLLFPFPQSVSALKNKEAFFTSQLQQPLVWLRARHNKRERIEGLFTEEKIQAQAHPLLPNGVGLPQSTNVETVLGRNLHNFSQVQDASSQLTGSYIELHPLQKVWDCCCGAGGKSLMLKDIEPKIELHCSDSRPQILQNLAERFKLSGLPAPYTIAADIVTSTPTQWVFEDKNERKTAKHKYFDAIVADVPCTGSGTWSRTPEQAFYFDEKQIEIFAQKQKAIVANVAPFLKKGGKLYYITCSVFEAENEGHLPYFETLGLKVEQYEAIEGYTHQADTMFIAVLEKQ
;
A
#
# COMPACT_ATOMS: atom_id res chain seq x y z
N MET A 1 -23.14 2.68 -30.27
CA MET A 1 -21.85 1.99 -30.45
C MET A 1 -20.65 2.93 -30.65
N ASN A 2 -20.75 4.01 -31.40
CA ASN A 2 -19.58 4.90 -31.67
C ASN A 2 -18.83 5.43 -30.44
N TYR A 3 -19.50 5.70 -29.32
CA TYR A 3 -18.86 6.29 -28.13
C TYR A 3 -17.94 5.32 -27.38
N LEU A 4 -18.21 3.98 -27.40
CA LEU A 4 -17.34 2.99 -26.76
C LEU A 4 -15.98 2.90 -27.44
N HIS A 5 -15.97 2.90 -28.76
CA HIS A 5 -14.73 2.94 -29.54
C HIS A 5 -13.95 4.23 -29.28
N THR A 6 -14.65 5.36 -29.10
CA THR A 6 -13.99 6.61 -28.70
C THR A 6 -13.33 6.50 -27.33
N TYR A 7 -13.99 5.90 -26.33
CA TYR A 7 -13.39 5.69 -25.01
C TYR A 7 -12.16 4.78 -25.07
N LEU A 8 -12.23 3.67 -25.82
CA LEU A 8 -11.10 2.75 -26.00
C LEU A 8 -9.92 3.46 -26.70
N SER A 9 -10.18 4.21 -27.77
CA SER A 9 -9.15 4.96 -28.50
C SER A 9 -8.49 6.04 -27.63
N VAL A 10 -9.28 6.79 -26.84
CA VAL A 10 -8.72 7.79 -25.90
C VAL A 10 -7.89 7.10 -24.80
N ALA A 11 -8.40 6.00 -24.22
CA ALA A 11 -7.68 5.27 -23.21
C ALA A 11 -6.36 4.68 -23.75
N LYS A 12 -6.37 4.13 -24.97
CA LYS A 12 -5.18 3.64 -25.66
C LYS A 12 -4.12 4.75 -25.80
N ASN A 13 -4.51 5.91 -26.33
CA ASN A 13 -3.59 7.03 -26.49
C ASN A 13 -3.00 7.48 -25.15
N LEU A 14 -3.78 7.39 -24.05
CA LEU A 14 -3.31 7.71 -22.70
C LEU A 14 -2.28 6.72 -22.19
N VAL A 15 -2.51 5.41 -22.31
CA VAL A 15 -1.55 4.41 -21.82
C VAL A 15 -0.30 4.33 -22.69
N GLU A 16 -0.41 4.52 -24.00
CA GLU A 16 0.73 4.55 -24.93
C GLU A 16 1.57 5.83 -24.79
N GLY A 17 0.94 6.96 -24.48
CA GLY A 17 1.62 8.25 -24.25
C GLY A 17 2.12 8.45 -22.82
N TYR A 18 1.88 7.50 -21.91
CA TYR A 18 2.28 7.62 -20.51
C TYR A 18 3.78 7.31 -20.33
N ALA A 19 4.48 8.24 -19.66
CA ALA A 19 5.89 8.09 -19.30
C ALA A 19 6.04 7.83 -17.78
N TYR A 20 6.34 6.59 -17.42
CA TYR A 20 6.76 6.21 -16.05
C TYR A 20 8.13 6.89 -15.73
N PRO A 21 8.45 7.34 -14.49
CA PRO A 21 7.81 6.95 -13.22
C PRO A 21 6.81 7.95 -12.61
N GLN A 22 6.34 8.97 -13.33
CA GLN A 22 5.35 9.85 -12.71
C GLN A 22 4.07 9.06 -12.35
N PRO A 23 3.37 9.35 -11.24
CA PRO A 23 2.13 8.65 -10.89
C PRO A 23 1.06 8.82 -11.97
N PHE A 24 0.45 7.71 -12.44
CA PHE A 24 -0.53 7.73 -13.52
C PHE A 24 -1.76 8.61 -13.21
N HIS A 25 -2.20 8.63 -11.95
CA HIS A 25 -3.32 9.48 -11.53
C HIS A 25 -3.05 10.99 -11.73
N LEU A 26 -1.81 11.44 -11.60
CA LEU A 26 -1.43 12.83 -11.88
C LEU A 26 -1.40 13.10 -13.40
N TYR A 27 -0.88 12.14 -14.18
CA TYR A 27 -0.86 12.23 -15.62
C TYR A 27 -2.27 12.32 -16.21
N ILE A 28 -3.17 11.42 -15.83
CA ILE A 28 -4.56 11.42 -16.33
C ILE A 28 -5.36 12.64 -15.84
N LYS A 29 -5.12 13.11 -14.61
CA LYS A 29 -5.70 14.34 -14.08
C LYS A 29 -5.31 15.56 -14.92
N LYS A 30 -4.04 15.67 -15.29
CA LYS A 30 -3.53 16.73 -16.17
C LYS A 30 -4.17 16.67 -17.57
N TYR A 31 -4.30 15.47 -18.14
CA TYR A 31 -4.99 15.27 -19.43
C TYR A 31 -6.44 15.77 -19.37
N PHE A 32 -7.22 15.39 -18.37
CA PHE A 32 -8.62 15.82 -18.26
C PHE A 32 -8.77 17.31 -17.93
N ALA A 33 -7.80 17.93 -17.27
CA ALA A 33 -7.78 19.37 -17.05
C ALA A 33 -7.63 20.15 -18.38
N ALA A 34 -6.82 19.62 -19.30
CA ALA A 34 -6.62 20.18 -20.64
C ALA A 34 -7.75 19.83 -21.62
N ASN A 35 -8.47 18.72 -21.41
CA ASN A 35 -9.49 18.18 -22.31
C ASN A 35 -10.88 18.24 -21.66
N LYS A 36 -11.41 19.44 -21.46
CA LYS A 36 -12.70 19.69 -20.77
C LYS A 36 -13.93 19.11 -21.48
N LYS A 37 -13.79 18.63 -22.71
CA LYS A 37 -14.89 17.99 -23.47
C LYS A 37 -15.39 16.69 -22.84
N HIS A 38 -14.59 16.04 -21.98
CA HIS A 38 -14.97 14.82 -21.28
C HIS A 38 -15.77 15.15 -20.01
N GLY A 39 -17.03 14.71 -19.96
CA GLY A 39 -17.88 14.79 -18.78
C GLY A 39 -17.41 13.87 -17.66
N SER A 40 -18.06 13.96 -16.49
CA SER A 40 -17.69 13.12 -15.32
C SER A 40 -17.77 11.62 -15.63
N ARG A 41 -18.81 11.17 -16.33
CA ARG A 41 -18.99 9.76 -16.72
C ARG A 41 -17.89 9.30 -17.68
N ASP A 42 -17.57 10.14 -18.70
CA ASP A 42 -16.52 9.80 -19.66
C ASP A 42 -15.17 9.62 -18.98
N ARG A 43 -14.81 10.56 -18.07
CA ARG A 43 -13.56 10.51 -17.31
C ARG A 43 -13.46 9.24 -16.48
N LYS A 44 -14.55 8.85 -15.80
CA LYS A 44 -14.60 7.59 -15.03
C LYS A 44 -14.38 6.37 -15.92
N THR A 45 -15.08 6.30 -17.07
CA THR A 45 -14.98 5.17 -18.01
C THR A 45 -13.58 5.07 -18.62
N ILE A 46 -13.04 6.19 -19.13
CA ILE A 46 -11.68 6.22 -19.70
C ILE A 46 -10.63 5.83 -18.65
N SER A 47 -10.74 6.34 -17.40
CA SER A 47 -9.85 5.95 -16.32
C SER A 47 -9.94 4.47 -15.99
N ALA A 48 -11.16 3.92 -15.91
CA ALA A 48 -11.37 2.50 -15.66
C ALA A 48 -10.70 1.61 -16.72
N LEU A 49 -10.81 1.98 -18.00
CA LEU A 49 -10.14 1.28 -19.10
C LEU A 49 -8.60 1.33 -18.99
N CYS A 50 -8.03 2.49 -18.65
CA CYS A 50 -6.58 2.62 -18.48
C CYS A 50 -6.09 1.75 -17.30
N TYR A 51 -6.76 1.80 -16.14
CA TYR A 51 -6.37 0.97 -15.00
C TYR A 51 -6.59 -0.51 -15.26
N ALA A 52 -7.66 -0.89 -15.96
CA ALA A 52 -7.91 -2.26 -16.38
C ALA A 52 -6.78 -2.81 -17.27
N TYR A 53 -6.27 -2.00 -18.19
CA TYR A 53 -5.11 -2.34 -19.01
C TYR A 53 -3.87 -2.67 -18.18
N PHE A 54 -3.54 -1.85 -17.18
CA PHE A 54 -2.38 -2.11 -16.33
C PHE A 54 -2.59 -3.33 -15.44
N ARG A 55 -3.83 -3.55 -14.92
CA ARG A 55 -4.13 -4.65 -14.00
C ARG A 55 -4.00 -6.04 -14.61
N ILE A 56 -4.28 -6.20 -15.91
CA ILE A 56 -4.09 -7.50 -16.56
C ILE A 56 -2.62 -7.87 -16.80
N GLY A 57 -1.69 -6.99 -16.44
CA GLY A 57 -0.27 -7.25 -16.45
C GLY A 57 0.28 -7.60 -17.83
N LYS A 58 1.03 -8.69 -17.91
CA LYS A 58 1.61 -9.20 -19.15
C LYS A 58 0.73 -10.18 -19.91
N ASN A 59 -0.50 -10.40 -19.43
CA ASN A 59 -1.45 -11.29 -20.11
C ASN A 59 -1.81 -10.79 -21.52
N LEU A 60 -2.28 -11.73 -22.34
CA LEU A 60 -2.82 -11.48 -23.68
C LEU A 60 -1.83 -10.73 -24.62
N PRO A 61 -0.57 -11.17 -24.75
CA PRO A 61 0.46 -10.42 -25.48
C PRO A 61 0.09 -10.15 -26.92
N GLU A 62 -0.64 -11.06 -27.58
CA GLU A 62 -1.05 -10.97 -28.99
C GLU A 62 -2.28 -10.05 -29.21
N GLN A 63 -2.90 -9.57 -28.13
CA GLN A 63 -4.08 -8.72 -28.23
C GLN A 63 -3.72 -7.23 -28.29
N SER A 64 -4.51 -6.46 -29.05
CA SER A 64 -4.39 -5.00 -29.08
C SER A 64 -4.63 -4.37 -27.71
N ALA A 65 -4.15 -3.15 -27.50
CA ALA A 65 -4.38 -2.43 -26.25
C ALA A 65 -5.87 -2.26 -25.93
N GLU A 66 -6.70 -1.97 -26.95
CA GLU A 66 -8.15 -1.86 -26.79
C GLU A 66 -8.79 -3.20 -26.37
N ASN A 67 -8.35 -4.30 -26.95
CA ASN A 67 -8.82 -5.64 -26.59
C ASN A 67 -8.43 -6.00 -25.15
N LYS A 68 -7.19 -5.68 -24.73
CA LYS A 68 -6.73 -5.83 -23.35
C LYS A 68 -7.57 -5.00 -22.37
N MET A 69 -7.86 -3.75 -22.72
CA MET A 69 -8.72 -2.87 -21.92
C MET A 69 -10.12 -3.44 -21.77
N LEU A 70 -10.69 -3.97 -22.86
CA LEU A 70 -12.02 -4.54 -22.85
C LEU A 70 -12.10 -5.76 -21.93
N ILE A 71 -11.21 -6.74 -22.09
CA ILE A 71 -11.11 -7.90 -21.18
C ILE A 71 -10.87 -7.45 -19.74
N GLY A 72 -9.91 -6.55 -19.51
CA GLY A 72 -9.59 -6.02 -18.19
C GLY A 72 -10.78 -5.32 -17.53
N LEU A 73 -11.62 -4.60 -18.29
CA LEU A 73 -12.83 -3.96 -17.77
C LEU A 73 -13.80 -5.02 -17.19
N PHE A 74 -14.00 -6.15 -17.91
CA PHE A 74 -14.87 -7.24 -17.45
C PHE A 74 -14.30 -8.00 -16.24
N LEU A 75 -12.99 -8.02 -16.07
CA LEU A 75 -12.35 -8.64 -14.90
C LEU A 75 -12.34 -7.73 -13.67
N CYS A 76 -12.16 -6.44 -13.87
CA CYS A 76 -11.82 -5.50 -12.79
C CYS A 76 -12.98 -4.58 -12.38
N GLN A 77 -13.98 -4.33 -13.26
CA GLN A 77 -14.94 -3.23 -13.10
C GLN A 77 -16.36 -3.64 -13.50
N PRO A 78 -16.97 -4.64 -12.84
CA PRO A 78 -18.30 -5.16 -13.23
C PRO A 78 -19.39 -4.08 -13.22
N ASP A 79 -19.30 -3.06 -12.36
CA ASP A 79 -20.28 -1.96 -12.25
C ASP A 79 -20.32 -1.05 -13.50
N PHE A 80 -19.31 -1.11 -14.35
CA PHE A 80 -19.28 -0.36 -15.62
C PHE A 80 -19.94 -1.11 -16.77
N ILE A 81 -20.19 -2.42 -16.59
CA ILE A 81 -20.68 -3.28 -17.67
C ILE A 81 -22.17 -3.07 -17.88
N ASN A 82 -22.54 -2.91 -19.15
CA ASN A 82 -23.91 -2.84 -19.64
C ASN A 82 -24.03 -3.58 -20.97
N GLU A 83 -25.26 -3.65 -21.53
CA GLU A 83 -25.55 -4.35 -22.78
C GLU A 83 -24.62 -3.94 -23.94
N HIS A 84 -24.28 -2.65 -24.04
CA HIS A 84 -23.39 -2.18 -25.11
C HIS A 84 -21.96 -2.73 -24.97
N TRP A 85 -21.45 -2.83 -23.73
CA TRP A 85 -20.15 -3.45 -23.46
C TRP A 85 -20.21 -4.95 -23.72
N ASN A 86 -21.28 -5.64 -23.33
CA ASN A 86 -21.47 -7.06 -23.61
C ASN A 86 -21.45 -7.33 -25.12
N ASN A 87 -22.22 -6.58 -25.90
CA ASN A 87 -22.25 -6.72 -27.35
C ASN A 87 -20.87 -6.50 -28.00
N LEU A 88 -20.13 -5.49 -27.54
CA LEU A 88 -18.77 -5.24 -28.03
C LEU A 88 -17.80 -6.36 -27.65
N LEU A 89 -17.92 -6.91 -26.44
CA LEU A 89 -17.08 -8.05 -26.00
C LEU A 89 -17.34 -9.28 -26.88
N LEU A 90 -18.62 -9.63 -27.08
CA LEU A 90 -19.01 -10.80 -27.88
C LEU A 90 -18.63 -10.65 -29.36
N GLU A 91 -18.66 -9.42 -29.88
CA GLU A 91 -18.15 -9.13 -31.23
C GLU A 91 -16.64 -9.40 -31.34
N LYS A 92 -15.86 -8.94 -30.35
CA LYS A 92 -14.39 -9.06 -30.35
C LYS A 92 -13.89 -10.44 -29.89
N PHE A 93 -14.62 -11.10 -29.04
CA PHE A 93 -14.26 -12.36 -28.40
C PHE A 93 -15.41 -13.38 -28.45
N PRO A 94 -15.90 -13.78 -29.62
CA PRO A 94 -17.10 -14.63 -29.75
C PRO A 94 -16.96 -15.99 -29.06
N VAL A 95 -15.73 -16.50 -28.94
CA VAL A 95 -15.45 -17.80 -28.31
C VAL A 95 -15.73 -17.80 -26.79
N LEU A 96 -15.73 -16.63 -26.13
CA LEU A 96 -16.02 -16.53 -24.70
C LEU A 96 -17.51 -16.71 -24.40
N GLY A 97 -18.39 -16.45 -25.37
CA GLY A 97 -19.83 -16.58 -25.22
C GLY A 97 -20.47 -15.66 -24.18
N GLU A 98 -21.79 -15.71 -24.07
CA GLU A 98 -22.56 -14.93 -23.10
C GLU A 98 -22.23 -15.30 -21.65
N GLU A 99 -21.81 -16.55 -21.40
CA GLU A 99 -21.40 -17.01 -20.07
C GLU A 99 -20.33 -16.09 -19.46
N PHE A 100 -19.34 -15.65 -20.24
CA PHE A 100 -18.28 -14.79 -19.75
C PHE A 100 -18.80 -13.44 -19.21
N THR A 101 -19.88 -12.90 -19.77
CA THR A 101 -20.39 -11.58 -19.37
C THR A 101 -20.94 -11.56 -17.95
N THR A 102 -21.53 -12.67 -17.51
CA THR A 102 -22.23 -12.82 -16.22
C THR A 102 -21.49 -13.69 -15.21
N ALA A 103 -20.49 -14.45 -15.64
CA ALA A 103 -19.75 -15.38 -14.79
C ALA A 103 -19.02 -14.67 -13.61
N PRO A 104 -18.80 -15.36 -12.49
CA PRO A 104 -17.91 -14.88 -11.44
C PRO A 104 -16.45 -14.80 -11.94
N LEU A 105 -15.62 -14.01 -11.26
CA LEU A 105 -14.23 -13.73 -11.66
C LEU A 105 -13.42 -15.01 -11.90
N THR A 106 -13.56 -16.01 -11.03
CA THR A 106 -12.87 -17.29 -11.16
C THR A 106 -13.19 -17.98 -12.50
N LYS A 107 -14.46 -18.03 -12.86
CA LYS A 107 -14.90 -18.65 -14.12
C LYS A 107 -14.44 -17.85 -15.34
N LYS A 108 -14.43 -16.53 -15.26
CA LYS A 108 -13.89 -15.67 -16.31
C LYS A 108 -12.40 -15.96 -16.56
N ILE A 109 -11.62 -16.13 -15.48
CA ILE A 109 -10.19 -16.49 -15.57
C ILE A 109 -10.02 -17.86 -16.22
N GLU A 110 -10.82 -18.87 -15.84
CA GLU A 110 -10.78 -20.20 -16.45
C GLU A 110 -11.05 -20.15 -17.96
N LEU A 111 -12.08 -19.43 -18.40
CA LEU A 111 -12.39 -19.27 -19.82
C LEU A 111 -11.27 -18.56 -20.59
N LEU A 112 -10.69 -17.53 -20.00
CA LEU A 112 -9.53 -16.83 -20.60
C LEU A 112 -8.29 -17.71 -20.64
N GLN A 113 -8.06 -18.54 -19.62
CA GLN A 113 -6.95 -19.51 -19.61
C GLN A 113 -7.15 -20.54 -20.74
N GLN A 114 -8.35 -21.09 -20.87
CA GLN A 114 -8.67 -22.10 -21.86
C GLN A 114 -8.48 -21.58 -23.29
N HIS A 115 -8.92 -20.38 -23.60
CA HIS A 115 -8.99 -19.87 -24.97
C HIS A 115 -7.84 -18.92 -25.37
N TYR A 116 -7.17 -18.28 -24.39
CA TYR A 116 -6.18 -17.25 -24.65
C TYR A 116 -4.89 -17.42 -23.84
N GLY A 117 -4.72 -18.51 -23.07
CA GLY A 117 -3.53 -18.74 -22.28
C GLY A 117 -3.33 -17.74 -21.14
N PHE A 118 -4.41 -17.15 -20.62
CA PHE A 118 -4.35 -16.24 -19.49
C PHE A 118 -3.79 -16.94 -18.24
N SER A 119 -2.93 -16.27 -17.48
CA SER A 119 -2.36 -16.83 -16.26
C SER A 119 -2.40 -15.81 -15.12
N ALA A 120 -2.82 -16.26 -13.94
CA ALA A 120 -2.81 -15.42 -12.73
C ALA A 120 -1.39 -14.93 -12.42
N SER A 121 -0.35 -15.75 -12.64
CA SER A 121 1.04 -15.35 -12.41
C SER A 121 1.51 -14.17 -13.29
N LEU A 122 0.94 -13.99 -14.49
CA LEU A 122 1.23 -12.87 -15.37
C LEU A 122 0.56 -11.55 -14.98
N LEU A 123 -0.32 -11.57 -13.98
CA LEU A 123 -0.91 -10.36 -13.38
C LEU A 123 0.11 -9.59 -12.54
N PHE A 124 1.19 -10.26 -12.12
CA PHE A 124 2.20 -9.70 -11.25
C PHE A 124 3.61 -9.89 -11.85
N PRO A 125 4.50 -8.89 -11.79
CA PRO A 125 5.86 -9.03 -12.30
C PRO A 125 6.70 -9.90 -11.36
N PHE A 126 7.59 -10.72 -11.95
CA PHE A 126 8.57 -11.54 -11.21
C PHE A 126 7.93 -12.44 -10.13
N PRO A 127 6.93 -13.26 -10.47
CA PRO A 127 6.20 -14.09 -9.50
C PRO A 127 7.09 -15.12 -8.78
N GLN A 128 8.23 -15.46 -9.37
CA GLN A 128 9.24 -16.38 -8.78
C GLN A 128 9.93 -15.75 -7.56
N SER A 129 10.06 -14.41 -7.51
CA SER A 129 10.75 -13.69 -6.44
C SER A 129 9.83 -13.33 -5.26
N VAL A 130 8.56 -13.74 -5.31
CA VAL A 130 7.58 -13.47 -4.26
C VAL A 130 7.81 -14.39 -3.05
N SER A 131 7.78 -13.79 -1.86
CA SER A 131 7.84 -14.44 -0.53
C SER A 131 6.91 -15.66 -0.40
N ALA A 132 7.11 -16.44 0.65
CA ALA A 132 6.27 -17.60 0.97
C ALA A 132 4.86 -17.15 1.44
N LEU A 133 3.99 -16.75 0.51
CA LEU A 133 2.58 -16.51 0.78
C LEU A 133 1.82 -17.84 0.84
N LYS A 134 0.78 -17.90 1.69
CA LYS A 134 -0.07 -19.11 1.83
C LYS A 134 -0.76 -19.49 0.51
N ASN A 135 -1.16 -18.48 -0.28
CA ASN A 135 -1.77 -18.68 -1.59
C ASN A 135 -1.33 -17.60 -2.59
N LYS A 136 -0.24 -17.86 -3.32
CA LYS A 136 0.30 -16.94 -4.33
C LYS A 136 -0.69 -16.67 -5.47
N GLU A 137 -1.47 -17.66 -5.89
CA GLU A 137 -2.44 -17.50 -6.98
C GLU A 137 -3.57 -16.54 -6.57
N ALA A 138 -4.08 -16.68 -5.34
CA ALA A 138 -5.06 -15.74 -4.80
C ALA A 138 -4.48 -14.31 -4.68
N PHE A 139 -3.21 -14.18 -4.27
CA PHE A 139 -2.52 -12.89 -4.26
C PHE A 139 -2.43 -12.28 -5.67
N PHE A 140 -2.01 -13.05 -6.68
CA PHE A 140 -1.92 -12.55 -8.05
C PHE A 140 -3.29 -12.16 -8.59
N THR A 141 -4.31 -12.98 -8.35
CA THR A 141 -5.68 -12.69 -8.77
C THR A 141 -6.25 -11.44 -8.08
N SER A 142 -5.86 -11.17 -6.84
CA SER A 142 -6.29 -9.97 -6.10
C SER A 142 -5.85 -8.66 -6.76
N GLN A 143 -4.80 -8.69 -7.62
CA GLN A 143 -4.35 -7.51 -8.37
C GLN A 143 -5.41 -6.98 -9.36
N LEU A 144 -6.38 -7.80 -9.72
CA LEU A 144 -7.54 -7.40 -10.53
C LEU A 144 -8.54 -6.53 -9.74
N GLN A 145 -8.46 -6.54 -8.42
CA GLN A 145 -9.37 -5.79 -7.54
C GLN A 145 -8.67 -4.57 -6.93
N GLN A 146 -9.43 -3.50 -6.76
CA GLN A 146 -8.94 -2.33 -6.06
C GLN A 146 -9.21 -2.50 -4.56
N PRO A 147 -8.19 -2.30 -3.68
CA PRO A 147 -8.37 -2.39 -2.24
C PRO A 147 -9.31 -1.32 -1.70
N LEU A 148 -9.89 -1.59 -0.52
CA LEU A 148 -10.68 -0.61 0.22
C LEU A 148 -9.81 0.56 0.73
N VAL A 149 -10.47 1.67 1.03
CA VAL A 149 -9.87 2.73 1.85
C VAL A 149 -10.07 2.34 3.32
N TRP A 150 -8.98 2.01 4.01
CA TRP A 150 -9.04 1.63 5.41
C TRP A 150 -8.76 2.82 6.32
N LEU A 151 -9.58 2.94 7.36
CA LEU A 151 -9.39 3.85 8.47
C LEU A 151 -9.04 3.07 9.72
N ARG A 152 -8.09 3.57 10.50
CA ARG A 152 -7.85 3.17 11.86
C ARG A 152 -8.59 4.13 12.78
N ALA A 153 -9.68 3.67 13.39
CA ALA A 153 -10.39 4.46 14.41
C ALA A 153 -9.50 4.60 15.66
N ARG A 154 -9.48 5.80 16.23
CA ARG A 154 -8.81 6.05 17.51
C ARG A 154 -9.77 5.70 18.67
N HIS A 155 -9.22 5.45 19.83
CA HIS A 155 -9.94 4.99 21.04
C HIS A 155 -11.43 5.32 21.09
N ASN A 156 -12.29 4.31 21.10
CA ASN A 156 -13.75 4.39 21.25
C ASN A 156 -14.45 5.31 20.21
N LYS A 157 -13.84 5.53 19.03
CA LYS A 157 -14.44 6.38 17.98
C LYS A 157 -15.06 5.59 16.82
N ARG A 158 -14.88 4.27 16.79
CA ARG A 158 -15.33 3.42 15.70
C ARG A 158 -16.81 3.57 15.40
N GLU A 159 -17.68 3.36 16.38
CA GLU A 159 -19.13 3.43 16.20
C GLU A 159 -19.58 4.80 15.69
N ARG A 160 -18.95 5.86 16.19
CA ARG A 160 -19.23 7.22 15.71
C ARG A 160 -18.81 7.45 14.25
N ILE A 161 -17.68 6.89 13.84
CA ILE A 161 -17.20 6.95 12.46
C ILE A 161 -18.16 6.19 11.55
N GLU A 162 -18.53 4.96 11.92
CA GLU A 162 -19.47 4.13 11.16
C GLU A 162 -20.84 4.82 11.03
N GLY A 163 -21.32 5.48 12.10
CA GLY A 163 -22.56 6.27 12.07
C GLY A 163 -22.52 7.39 11.04
N LEU A 164 -21.43 8.18 10.98
CA LEU A 164 -21.27 9.24 10.00
C LEU A 164 -21.27 8.73 8.55
N PHE A 165 -20.65 7.60 8.28
CA PHE A 165 -20.69 7.00 6.94
C PHE A 165 -22.06 6.42 6.61
N THR A 166 -22.79 5.87 7.59
CA THR A 166 -24.14 5.36 7.42
C THR A 166 -25.13 6.50 7.07
N GLU A 167 -25.00 7.66 7.68
CA GLU A 167 -25.80 8.87 7.35
C GLU A 167 -25.62 9.27 5.87
N GLU A 168 -24.41 9.12 5.34
CA GLU A 168 -24.08 9.37 3.94
C GLU A 168 -24.38 8.17 3.01
N LYS A 169 -25.04 7.12 3.52
CA LYS A 169 -25.37 5.87 2.79
C LYS A 169 -24.13 5.14 2.28
N ILE A 170 -22.99 5.28 2.96
CA ILE A 170 -21.75 4.58 2.65
C ILE A 170 -21.66 3.38 3.58
N GLN A 171 -21.62 2.18 2.99
CA GLN A 171 -21.50 0.93 3.75
C GLN A 171 -20.05 0.72 4.17
N ALA A 172 -19.81 0.75 5.47
CA ALA A 172 -18.52 0.40 6.06
C ALA A 172 -18.39 -1.11 6.22
N GLN A 173 -17.16 -1.63 6.07
CA GLN A 173 -16.81 -3.03 6.27
C GLN A 173 -15.93 -3.16 7.51
N ALA A 174 -16.22 -4.16 8.36
CA ALA A 174 -15.37 -4.52 9.48
C ALA A 174 -14.23 -5.43 9.02
N HIS A 175 -13.08 -5.34 9.70
CA HIS A 175 -12.00 -6.30 9.54
C HIS A 175 -12.01 -7.28 10.72
N PRO A 176 -11.95 -8.61 10.48
CA PRO A 176 -12.12 -9.60 11.56
C PRO A 176 -11.03 -9.51 12.65
N LEU A 177 -9.82 -9.10 12.29
CA LEU A 177 -8.68 -9.00 13.22
C LEU A 177 -8.39 -7.57 13.70
N LEU A 178 -9.15 -6.57 13.25
CA LEU A 178 -8.93 -5.16 13.61
C LEU A 178 -10.20 -4.58 14.24
N PRO A 179 -10.31 -4.59 15.58
CA PRO A 179 -11.46 -4.00 16.25
C PRO A 179 -11.71 -2.53 15.92
N ASN A 180 -10.66 -1.80 15.55
CA ASN A 180 -10.70 -0.38 15.20
C ASN A 180 -10.57 -0.13 13.68
N GLY A 181 -10.54 -1.18 12.85
CA GLY A 181 -10.46 -1.07 11.39
C GLY A 181 -11.83 -0.81 10.77
N VAL A 182 -11.92 0.20 9.90
CA VAL A 182 -13.13 0.55 9.13
C VAL A 182 -12.77 0.60 7.65
N GLY A 183 -13.24 -0.35 6.86
CA GLY A 183 -13.04 -0.44 5.42
C GLY A 183 -14.15 0.28 4.66
N LEU A 184 -13.78 1.11 3.70
CA LEU A 184 -14.69 1.94 2.92
C LEU A 184 -14.48 1.71 1.42
N PRO A 185 -15.53 1.83 0.61
CA PRO A 185 -15.40 1.80 -0.84
C PRO A 185 -14.37 2.84 -1.33
N GLN A 186 -13.60 2.49 -2.35
CA GLN A 186 -12.54 3.35 -2.90
C GLN A 186 -13.03 4.73 -3.36
N SER A 187 -14.29 4.84 -3.77
CA SER A 187 -14.91 6.10 -4.19
C SER A 187 -15.24 7.06 -3.04
N THR A 188 -15.02 6.62 -1.78
CA THR A 188 -15.39 7.40 -0.59
C THR A 188 -14.45 8.58 -0.40
N ASN A 189 -14.99 9.78 -0.33
CA ASN A 189 -14.25 10.96 0.08
C ASN A 189 -14.30 11.09 1.62
N VAL A 190 -13.32 10.51 2.27
CA VAL A 190 -13.22 10.47 3.74
C VAL A 190 -13.16 11.87 4.36
N GLU A 191 -12.44 12.80 3.71
CA GLU A 191 -12.28 14.17 4.20
C GLU A 191 -13.63 14.92 4.18
N THR A 192 -14.46 14.69 3.16
CA THR A 192 -15.79 15.30 3.08
C THR A 192 -16.71 14.82 4.18
N VAL A 193 -16.72 13.50 4.47
CA VAL A 193 -17.61 12.91 5.47
C VAL A 193 -17.17 13.23 6.89
N LEU A 194 -15.89 13.04 7.20
CA LEU A 194 -15.37 13.24 8.56
C LEU A 194 -15.03 14.71 8.87
N GLY A 195 -14.70 15.51 7.86
CA GLY A 195 -14.37 16.92 8.00
C GLY A 195 -13.32 17.18 9.08
N ARG A 196 -13.63 18.10 10.03
CA ARG A 196 -12.75 18.44 11.15
C ARG A 196 -12.46 17.27 12.11
N ASN A 197 -13.29 16.23 12.08
CA ASN A 197 -13.16 15.07 12.96
C ASN A 197 -12.16 14.04 12.44
N LEU A 198 -11.71 14.14 11.18
CA LEU A 198 -10.86 13.12 10.55
C LEU A 198 -9.69 12.72 11.46
N HIS A 199 -8.83 13.65 11.82
CA HIS A 199 -7.61 13.36 12.58
C HIS A 199 -7.85 13.05 14.07
N ASN A 200 -8.94 13.58 14.64
CA ASN A 200 -9.31 13.30 16.03
C ASN A 200 -9.95 11.92 16.19
N PHE A 201 -10.67 11.44 15.18
CA PHE A 201 -11.41 10.19 15.25
C PHE A 201 -10.67 9.04 14.60
N SER A 202 -9.89 9.29 13.56
CA SER A 202 -9.26 8.25 12.77
C SER A 202 -7.94 8.68 12.12
N GLN A 203 -7.26 7.70 11.55
CA GLN A 203 -6.17 7.88 10.61
C GLN A 203 -6.46 7.04 9.36
N VAL A 204 -6.26 7.61 8.18
CA VAL A 204 -6.24 6.82 6.95
C VAL A 204 -4.97 5.95 7.00
N GLN A 205 -5.14 4.65 7.17
CA GLN A 205 -4.07 3.68 7.27
C GLN A 205 -4.58 2.33 6.77
N ASP A 206 -3.86 1.70 5.86
CA ASP A 206 -4.23 0.37 5.34
C ASP A 206 -4.36 -0.68 6.44
N ALA A 207 -5.26 -1.66 6.27
CA ALA A 207 -5.53 -2.67 7.30
C ALA A 207 -4.29 -3.48 7.64
N SER A 208 -3.47 -3.87 6.66
CA SER A 208 -2.23 -4.61 6.94
C SER A 208 -1.20 -3.76 7.68
N SER A 209 -1.13 -2.45 7.37
CA SER A 209 -0.32 -1.52 8.15
C SER A 209 -0.83 -1.38 9.60
N GLN A 210 -2.14 -1.44 9.82
CA GLN A 210 -2.70 -1.49 11.19
C GLN A 210 -2.36 -2.80 11.90
N LEU A 211 -2.44 -3.94 11.18
CA LEU A 211 -2.11 -5.26 11.72
C LEU A 211 -0.65 -5.37 12.18
N THR A 212 0.29 -4.64 11.57
CA THR A 212 1.68 -4.61 12.10
C THR A 212 1.72 -4.15 13.55
N GLY A 213 0.75 -3.33 13.99
CA GLY A 213 0.65 -2.86 15.37
C GLY A 213 0.38 -3.96 16.40
N SER A 214 -0.24 -5.09 16.01
CA SER A 214 -0.49 -6.22 16.91
C SER A 214 0.78 -7.01 17.29
N TYR A 215 1.86 -6.81 16.55
CA TYR A 215 3.18 -7.39 16.83
C TYR A 215 4.06 -6.48 17.69
N ILE A 216 3.65 -5.22 17.89
CA ILE A 216 4.45 -4.20 18.56
C ILE A 216 4.03 -4.12 20.02
N GLU A 217 4.91 -4.58 20.90
CA GLU A 217 4.74 -4.51 22.35
C GLU A 217 5.50 -3.31 22.90
N LEU A 218 4.80 -2.38 23.54
CA LEU A 218 5.36 -1.17 24.12
C LEU A 218 4.90 -1.01 25.56
N HIS A 219 5.81 -0.47 26.39
CA HIS A 219 5.53 -0.17 27.81
C HIS A 219 5.70 1.33 28.10
N PRO A 220 5.04 1.85 29.15
CA PRO A 220 5.20 3.25 29.54
C PRO A 220 6.65 3.66 29.74
N LEU A 221 6.98 4.87 29.28
CA LEU A 221 8.30 5.50 29.42
C LEU A 221 9.41 4.88 28.57
N GLN A 222 9.11 3.87 27.75
CA GLN A 222 10.10 3.36 26.80
C GLN A 222 10.48 4.42 25.77
N LYS A 223 11.75 4.41 25.39
CA LYS A 223 12.30 5.21 24.30
C LYS A 223 12.16 4.42 23.00
N VAL A 224 11.35 4.95 22.10
CA VAL A 224 10.98 4.28 20.84
C VAL A 224 11.44 5.13 19.67
N TRP A 225 12.09 4.52 18.68
CA TRP A 225 12.51 5.18 17.46
C TRP A 225 11.81 4.61 16.23
N ASP A 226 11.00 5.44 15.57
CA ASP A 226 10.47 5.19 14.23
C ASP A 226 11.47 5.74 13.23
N CYS A 227 12.35 4.87 12.70
CA CYS A 227 13.54 5.31 12.00
C CYS A 227 13.29 5.68 10.52
N CYS A 228 12.15 5.33 9.97
CA CYS A 228 11.72 5.70 8.61
C CYS A 228 10.25 6.17 8.65
N CYS A 229 9.97 7.19 9.47
CA CYS A 229 8.63 7.52 9.92
C CYS A 229 7.67 8.04 8.82
N GLY A 230 8.21 8.47 7.68
CA GLY A 230 7.39 9.12 6.66
C GLY A 230 6.55 10.24 7.25
N ALA A 231 5.28 10.33 6.84
CA ALA A 231 4.33 11.31 7.37
C ALA A 231 3.69 10.90 8.73
N GLY A 232 4.25 9.90 9.43
CA GLY A 232 3.87 9.55 10.80
C GLY A 232 2.66 8.63 10.97
N GLY A 233 2.30 7.85 9.95
CA GLY A 233 1.17 6.90 10.06
C GLY A 233 1.39 5.86 11.17
N LYS A 234 2.58 5.21 11.18
CA LYS A 234 2.98 4.27 12.22
C LYS A 234 3.34 4.99 13.52
N SER A 235 4.02 6.15 13.46
CA SER A 235 4.33 6.95 14.65
C SER A 235 3.09 7.31 15.48
N LEU A 236 1.98 7.69 14.82
CA LEU A 236 0.69 7.93 15.47
C LEU A 236 0.09 6.62 16.04
N MET A 237 0.26 5.51 15.35
CA MET A 237 -0.17 4.19 15.83
C MET A 237 0.58 3.79 17.11
N LEU A 238 1.89 4.01 17.17
CA LEU A 238 2.71 3.73 18.37
C LEU A 238 2.22 4.53 19.57
N LYS A 239 1.84 5.81 19.38
CA LYS A 239 1.25 6.64 20.45
C LYS A 239 -0.16 6.22 20.83
N ASP A 240 -0.92 5.60 19.93
CA ASP A 240 -2.23 5.02 20.26
C ASP A 240 -2.07 3.67 21.00
N ILE A 241 -1.00 2.88 20.73
CA ILE A 241 -0.67 1.64 21.45
C ILE A 241 -0.25 1.96 22.89
N GLU A 242 0.76 2.86 23.06
CA GLU A 242 1.22 3.29 24.38
C GLU A 242 1.45 4.81 24.39
N PRO A 243 0.52 5.59 24.96
CA PRO A 243 0.59 7.06 24.96
C PRO A 243 1.82 7.64 25.69
N LYS A 244 2.41 6.89 26.66
CA LYS A 244 3.47 7.37 27.53
C LYS A 244 4.90 7.07 27.02
N ILE A 245 5.07 6.55 25.80
CA ILE A 245 6.41 6.37 25.21
C ILE A 245 7.09 7.72 24.94
N GLU A 246 8.41 7.75 25.02
CA GLU A 246 9.24 8.82 24.47
C GLU A 246 9.53 8.49 23.00
N LEU A 247 8.84 9.16 22.09
CA LEU A 247 8.89 8.85 20.66
C LEU A 247 9.89 9.73 19.92
N HIS A 248 10.77 9.08 19.19
CA HIS A 248 11.74 9.68 18.29
C HIS A 248 11.43 9.26 16.85
N CYS A 249 11.53 10.19 15.91
CA CYS A 249 11.21 9.96 14.51
C CYS A 249 12.32 10.49 13.61
N SER A 250 12.61 9.76 12.55
CA SER A 250 13.55 10.23 11.51
C SER A 250 13.03 9.91 10.11
N ASP A 251 13.34 10.77 9.16
CA ASP A 251 13.16 10.58 7.73
C ASP A 251 14.21 11.38 6.97
N SER A 252 14.62 10.92 5.80
CA SER A 252 15.59 11.63 4.96
C SER A 252 15.04 12.93 4.34
N ARG A 253 13.72 13.12 4.35
CA ARG A 253 13.01 14.23 3.71
C ARG A 253 12.47 15.20 4.75
N PRO A 254 13.10 16.40 4.93
CA PRO A 254 12.66 17.39 5.93
C PRO A 254 11.19 17.80 5.79
N GLN A 255 10.69 17.92 4.57
CA GLN A 255 9.28 18.29 4.31
C GLN A 255 8.30 17.27 4.89
N ILE A 256 8.63 15.98 4.88
CA ILE A 256 7.77 14.92 5.43
C ILE A 256 7.69 15.01 6.95
N LEU A 257 8.76 15.42 7.63
CA LEU A 257 8.73 15.67 9.07
C LEU A 257 7.85 16.85 9.46
N GLN A 258 7.72 17.86 8.59
CA GLN A 258 6.74 18.93 8.80
C GLN A 258 5.31 18.39 8.73
N ASN A 259 5.01 17.53 7.75
CA ASN A 259 3.71 16.87 7.63
C ASN A 259 3.42 15.98 8.86
N LEU A 260 4.43 15.26 9.37
CA LEU A 260 4.33 14.49 10.61
C LEU A 260 3.94 15.39 11.79
N ALA A 261 4.65 16.50 11.99
CA ALA A 261 4.38 17.43 13.09
C ALA A 261 2.95 18.01 13.01
N GLU A 262 2.50 18.36 11.80
CA GLU A 262 1.13 18.84 11.58
C GLU A 262 0.08 17.75 11.89
N ARG A 263 0.29 16.52 11.45
CA ARG A 263 -0.61 15.39 11.77
C ARG A 263 -0.69 15.12 13.26
N PHE A 264 0.42 15.18 14.00
CA PHE A 264 0.42 15.06 15.46
C PHE A 264 -0.41 16.17 16.10
N LYS A 265 -0.21 17.43 15.67
CA LYS A 265 -1.00 18.59 16.14
C LYS A 265 -2.49 18.39 15.87
N LEU A 266 -2.87 18.02 14.64
CA LEU A 266 -4.27 17.76 14.27
C LEU A 266 -4.88 16.58 15.03
N SER A 267 -4.07 15.64 15.45
CA SER A 267 -4.49 14.49 16.28
C SER A 267 -4.53 14.79 17.77
N GLY A 268 -4.21 16.03 18.20
CA GLY A 268 -4.18 16.43 19.60
C GLY A 268 -3.05 15.78 20.41
N LEU A 269 -1.96 15.36 19.75
CA LEU A 269 -0.81 14.72 20.37
C LEU A 269 0.41 15.65 20.39
N PRO A 270 1.29 15.53 21.41
CA PRO A 270 2.56 16.25 21.41
C PRO A 270 3.43 15.78 20.25
N ALA A 271 4.15 16.71 19.61
CA ALA A 271 5.08 16.36 18.54
C ALA A 271 6.20 15.45 19.10
N PRO A 272 6.64 14.44 18.32
CA PRO A 272 7.79 13.63 18.72
C PRO A 272 9.12 14.41 18.55
N TYR A 273 10.20 13.88 19.14
CA TYR A 273 11.55 14.34 18.81
C TYR A 273 11.90 13.91 17.39
N THR A 274 12.41 14.83 16.56
CA THR A 274 12.64 14.54 15.15
C THR A 274 14.08 14.84 14.71
N ILE A 275 14.53 14.14 13.65
CA ILE A 275 15.77 14.44 12.93
C ILE A 275 15.58 14.16 11.45
N ALA A 276 16.00 15.09 10.60
CA ALA A 276 16.10 14.85 9.16
C ALA A 276 17.47 14.19 8.89
N ALA A 277 17.47 12.91 8.55
CA ALA A 277 18.68 12.14 8.34
C ALA A 277 18.50 11.03 7.31
N ASP A 278 19.47 10.86 6.45
CA ASP A 278 19.59 9.68 5.59
C ASP A 278 20.32 8.56 6.34
N ILE A 279 19.54 7.61 6.87
CA ILE A 279 20.06 6.49 7.65
C ILE A 279 20.81 5.48 6.77
N VAL A 280 20.58 5.43 5.45
CA VAL A 280 21.31 4.53 4.54
C VAL A 280 22.79 4.88 4.50
N THR A 281 23.11 6.16 4.42
CA THR A 281 24.49 6.65 4.23
C THR A 281 25.15 7.14 5.50
N SER A 282 24.39 7.38 6.58
CA SER A 282 24.89 7.98 7.81
C SER A 282 25.19 6.91 8.86
N THR A 283 26.42 6.89 9.37
CA THR A 283 26.89 5.97 10.41
C THR A 283 27.45 6.72 11.64
N PRO A 284 26.69 7.63 12.25
CA PRO A 284 27.19 8.40 13.37
C PRO A 284 27.28 7.54 14.64
N THR A 285 28.15 7.97 15.59
CA THR A 285 28.21 7.38 16.92
C THR A 285 27.07 7.84 17.83
N GLN A 286 26.34 8.85 17.43
CA GLN A 286 25.15 9.38 18.11
C GLN A 286 24.22 10.11 17.16
N TRP A 287 22.92 10.10 17.48
CA TRP A 287 21.90 10.89 16.81
C TRP A 287 21.39 12.00 17.72
N VAL A 288 21.16 13.20 17.19
CA VAL A 288 20.59 14.32 17.94
C VAL A 288 19.20 14.62 17.41
N PHE A 289 18.19 14.28 18.18
CA PHE A 289 16.81 14.57 17.88
C PHE A 289 16.36 15.86 18.57
N GLU A 290 15.46 16.58 17.96
CA GLU A 290 14.96 17.85 18.50
C GLU A 290 13.43 17.89 18.48
N ASP A 291 12.87 18.56 19.48
CA ASP A 291 11.53 19.11 19.43
C ASP A 291 11.58 20.64 19.63
N LYS A 292 10.43 21.28 19.89
CA LYS A 292 10.38 22.73 20.10
C LYS A 292 11.10 23.21 21.36
N ASN A 293 11.30 22.34 22.35
CA ASN A 293 11.71 22.71 23.71
C ASN A 293 13.11 22.16 24.07
N GLU A 294 13.48 21.00 23.54
CA GLU A 294 14.74 20.36 23.95
C GLU A 294 15.38 19.52 22.84
N ARG A 295 16.64 19.15 23.11
CA ARG A 295 17.41 18.20 22.29
C ARG A 295 17.67 16.93 23.05
N LYS A 296 17.53 15.80 22.36
CA LYS A 296 17.85 14.47 22.89
C LYS A 296 18.99 13.85 22.09
N THR A 297 20.06 13.50 22.77
CA THR A 297 21.19 12.82 22.15
C THR A 297 21.08 11.32 22.41
N ALA A 298 20.83 10.55 21.36
CA ALA A 298 20.81 9.10 21.39
C ALA A 298 22.22 8.57 21.03
N LYS A 299 22.88 7.91 21.98
CA LYS A 299 24.09 7.14 21.79
C LYS A 299 23.75 5.67 21.58
N HIS A 300 24.73 4.82 21.29
CA HIS A 300 24.52 3.38 21.25
C HIS A 300 23.77 2.88 22.49
N LYS A 301 22.93 1.88 22.35
CA LYS A 301 22.11 1.27 23.42
C LYS A 301 21.17 2.27 24.11
N TYR A 302 20.54 3.15 23.33
CA TYR A 302 19.64 4.19 23.86
C TYR A 302 18.17 3.80 23.82
N PHE A 303 17.72 3.11 22.75
CA PHE A 303 16.31 2.79 22.52
C PHE A 303 15.91 1.45 23.09
N ASP A 304 14.70 1.38 23.63
CA ASP A 304 14.05 0.14 24.08
C ASP A 304 13.41 -0.59 22.88
N ALA A 305 12.92 0.16 21.92
CA ALA A 305 12.34 -0.38 20.68
C ALA A 305 12.69 0.51 19.47
N ILE A 306 12.90 -0.12 18.32
CA ILE A 306 13.07 0.56 17.03
C ILE A 306 12.05 -0.02 16.04
N VAL A 307 11.29 0.85 15.41
CA VAL A 307 10.40 0.50 14.29
C VAL A 307 11.08 0.93 12.99
N ALA A 308 11.37 -0.06 12.16
CA ALA A 308 12.02 0.11 10.86
C ALA A 308 11.01 -0.23 9.74
N ASP A 309 10.06 0.69 9.49
CA ASP A 309 9.17 0.65 8.31
C ASP A 309 9.94 1.17 7.10
N VAL A 310 10.80 0.30 6.58
CA VAL A 310 11.86 0.69 5.66
C VAL A 310 11.34 0.98 4.24
N PRO A 311 12.00 1.87 3.48
CA PRO A 311 11.71 2.05 2.07
C PRO A 311 11.90 0.73 1.32
N CYS A 312 10.92 0.36 0.51
CA CYS A 312 10.87 -0.89 -0.24
C CYS A 312 10.26 -0.66 -1.63
N THR A 313 10.19 -1.70 -2.45
CA THR A 313 9.55 -1.64 -3.78
C THR A 313 8.07 -1.25 -3.71
N GLY A 314 7.42 -1.44 -2.57
CA GLY A 314 5.98 -1.22 -2.42
C GLY A 314 5.12 -2.27 -3.11
N SER A 315 5.69 -3.40 -3.49
CA SER A 315 5.05 -4.42 -4.33
C SER A 315 3.76 -5.02 -3.74
N GLY A 316 3.61 -5.00 -2.43
CA GLY A 316 2.37 -5.40 -1.76
C GLY A 316 1.22 -4.39 -1.89
N THR A 317 1.48 -3.19 -2.40
CA THR A 317 0.50 -2.11 -2.56
C THR A 317 0.10 -1.85 -4.02
N TRP A 318 0.67 -2.57 -4.99
CA TRP A 318 0.50 -2.30 -6.41
C TRP A 318 -0.91 -2.52 -6.93
N SER A 319 -1.77 -3.24 -6.21
CA SER A 319 -3.21 -3.25 -6.47
C SER A 319 -3.86 -1.85 -6.40
N ARG A 320 -3.23 -0.87 -5.73
CA ARG A 320 -3.63 0.56 -5.76
C ARG A 320 -3.05 1.32 -6.95
N THR A 321 -1.87 0.92 -7.40
CA THR A 321 -1.08 1.60 -8.45
C THR A 321 -0.57 0.59 -9.48
N PRO A 322 -1.49 -0.05 -10.27
CA PRO A 322 -1.13 -1.16 -11.14
C PRO A 322 -0.13 -0.77 -12.25
N GLU A 323 -0.02 0.51 -12.59
CA GLU A 323 1.01 1.02 -13.48
C GLU A 323 2.43 0.79 -12.93
N GLN A 324 2.61 0.81 -11.60
CA GLN A 324 3.91 0.51 -11.00
C GLN A 324 4.29 -0.96 -11.24
N ALA A 325 3.37 -1.89 -11.03
CA ALA A 325 3.60 -3.30 -11.34
C ALA A 325 3.92 -3.51 -12.83
N PHE A 326 3.19 -2.80 -13.71
CA PHE A 326 3.32 -2.95 -15.16
C PHE A 326 4.69 -2.52 -15.69
N TYR A 327 5.28 -1.43 -15.14
CA TYR A 327 6.56 -0.86 -15.57
C TYR A 327 7.73 -1.20 -14.64
N PHE A 328 7.54 -2.06 -13.64
CA PHE A 328 8.55 -2.37 -12.64
C PHE A 328 9.80 -3.01 -13.26
N ASP A 329 10.98 -2.53 -12.86
CA ASP A 329 12.28 -3.11 -13.20
C ASP A 329 12.79 -3.99 -12.05
N GLU A 330 13.08 -5.27 -12.35
CA GLU A 330 13.55 -6.26 -11.37
C GLU A 330 14.79 -5.81 -10.59
N LYS A 331 15.67 -5.04 -11.20
CA LYS A 331 16.87 -4.49 -10.56
C LYS A 331 16.56 -3.66 -9.32
N GLN A 332 15.35 -3.10 -9.23
CA GLN A 332 14.94 -2.33 -8.05
C GLN A 332 14.82 -3.21 -6.79
N ILE A 333 14.54 -4.50 -6.92
CA ILE A 333 14.47 -5.43 -5.78
C ILE A 333 15.78 -5.40 -5.02
N GLU A 334 16.91 -5.63 -5.71
CA GLU A 334 18.24 -5.64 -5.08
C GLU A 334 18.63 -4.26 -4.54
N ILE A 335 18.32 -3.18 -5.27
CA ILE A 335 18.61 -1.81 -4.83
C ILE A 335 17.92 -1.51 -3.49
N PHE A 336 16.65 -1.87 -3.34
CA PHE A 336 15.93 -1.68 -2.08
C PHE A 336 16.43 -2.64 -1.00
N ALA A 337 16.70 -3.90 -1.33
CA ALA A 337 17.26 -4.87 -0.40
C ALA A 337 18.57 -4.38 0.23
N GLN A 338 19.48 -3.81 -0.55
CA GLN A 338 20.73 -3.24 -0.02
C GLN A 338 20.52 -2.03 0.88
N LYS A 339 19.57 -1.14 0.53
CA LYS A 339 19.22 0.00 1.39
C LYS A 339 18.65 -0.47 2.73
N GLN A 340 17.81 -1.48 2.72
CA GLN A 340 17.19 -2.06 3.93
C GLN A 340 18.24 -2.67 4.85
N LYS A 341 19.19 -3.44 4.31
CA LYS A 341 20.34 -3.97 5.06
C LYS A 341 21.15 -2.84 5.72
N ALA A 342 21.44 -1.78 4.97
CA ALA A 342 22.18 -0.63 5.48
C ALA A 342 21.42 0.07 6.61
N ILE A 343 20.11 0.30 6.46
CA ILE A 343 19.28 0.92 7.50
C ILE A 343 19.35 0.10 8.79
N VAL A 344 19.09 -1.22 8.72
CA VAL A 344 19.08 -2.08 9.91
C VAL A 344 20.47 -2.13 10.56
N ALA A 345 21.56 -2.25 9.77
CA ALA A 345 22.92 -2.21 10.29
C ALA A 345 23.24 -0.90 11.03
N ASN A 346 22.74 0.23 10.54
CA ASN A 346 23.00 1.54 11.10
C ASN A 346 22.15 1.86 12.34
N VAL A 347 20.96 1.26 12.50
CA VAL A 347 20.12 1.49 13.68
C VAL A 347 20.33 0.45 14.79
N ALA A 348 20.70 -0.79 14.46
CA ALA A 348 20.89 -1.88 15.43
C ALA A 348 21.84 -1.56 16.61
N PRO A 349 22.93 -0.79 16.46
CA PRO A 349 23.79 -0.41 17.58
C PRO A 349 23.11 0.49 18.63
N PHE A 350 22.06 1.21 18.24
CA PHE A 350 21.31 2.11 19.11
C PHE A 350 20.25 1.41 19.96
N LEU A 351 19.95 0.15 19.64
CA LEU A 351 19.05 -0.70 20.42
C LEU A 351 19.74 -1.23 21.67
N LYS A 352 19.07 -1.18 22.82
CA LYS A 352 19.53 -1.79 24.07
C LYS A 352 19.57 -3.31 23.94
N LYS A 353 20.39 -3.97 24.74
CA LYS A 353 20.32 -5.41 24.92
C LYS A 353 18.91 -5.80 25.43
N GLY A 354 18.29 -6.81 24.82
CA GLY A 354 16.90 -7.19 25.07
C GLY A 354 15.86 -6.26 24.44
N GLY A 355 16.27 -5.17 23.80
CA GLY A 355 15.37 -4.28 23.05
C GLY A 355 14.89 -4.91 21.76
N LYS A 356 13.73 -4.46 21.26
CA LYS A 356 13.06 -5.04 20.08
C LYS A 356 13.23 -4.17 18.84
N LEU A 357 13.56 -4.80 17.72
CA LEU A 357 13.49 -4.19 16.39
C LEU A 357 12.32 -4.80 15.63
N TYR A 358 11.42 -3.92 15.18
CA TYR A 358 10.28 -4.28 14.34
C TYR A 358 10.59 -3.89 12.91
N TYR A 359 11.01 -4.87 12.11
CA TYR A 359 11.30 -4.67 10.69
C TYR A 359 10.03 -4.86 9.88
N ILE A 360 9.66 -3.86 9.08
CA ILE A 360 8.41 -3.82 8.35
C ILE A 360 8.67 -3.39 6.91
N THR A 361 8.02 -4.06 5.95
CA THR A 361 7.95 -3.64 4.55
C THR A 361 6.52 -3.73 4.02
N CYS A 362 6.21 -2.97 2.99
CA CYS A 362 5.05 -3.20 2.13
C CYS A 362 5.46 -3.90 0.82
N SER A 363 6.48 -4.75 0.88
CA SER A 363 6.94 -5.60 -0.22
C SER A 363 6.45 -7.03 -0.07
N VAL A 364 6.31 -7.73 -1.20
CA VAL A 364 6.07 -9.17 -1.25
C VAL A 364 7.28 -9.93 -1.79
N PHE A 365 8.40 -9.28 -2.04
CA PHE A 365 9.59 -9.94 -2.53
C PHE A 365 10.43 -10.52 -1.37
N GLU A 366 10.85 -11.81 -1.52
CA GLU A 366 11.64 -12.52 -0.52
C GLU A 366 12.94 -11.77 -0.17
N ALA A 367 13.62 -11.20 -1.17
CA ALA A 367 14.86 -10.47 -0.99
C ALA A 367 14.73 -9.20 -0.11
N GLU A 368 13.52 -8.63 0.02
CA GLU A 368 13.22 -7.49 0.88
C GLU A 368 12.62 -7.92 2.23
N ASN A 369 12.31 -9.19 2.41
CA ASN A 369 11.58 -9.74 3.56
C ASN A 369 12.43 -10.81 4.28
N GLU A 370 11.99 -12.07 4.28
CA GLU A 370 12.64 -13.17 4.99
C GLU A 370 14.09 -13.42 4.53
N GLY A 371 14.42 -13.07 3.29
CA GLY A 371 15.80 -13.15 2.77
C GLY A 371 16.82 -12.29 3.53
N HIS A 372 16.36 -11.32 4.33
CA HIS A 372 17.23 -10.51 5.18
C HIS A 372 17.53 -11.13 6.55
N LEU A 373 16.70 -12.02 7.04
CA LEU A 373 16.77 -12.50 8.42
C LEU A 373 18.13 -13.09 8.79
N PRO A 374 18.76 -13.93 7.94
CA PRO A 374 20.11 -14.45 8.25
C PRO A 374 21.17 -13.35 8.39
N TYR A 375 21.06 -12.27 7.59
CA TYR A 375 21.97 -11.14 7.72
C TYR A 375 21.72 -10.36 9.02
N PHE A 376 20.47 -10.16 9.42
CA PHE A 376 20.14 -9.45 10.67
C PHE A 376 20.66 -10.21 11.90
N GLU A 377 20.69 -11.54 11.87
CA GLU A 377 21.28 -12.34 12.94
C GLU A 377 22.79 -12.07 13.09
N THR A 378 23.51 -11.81 12.00
CA THR A 378 24.94 -11.42 12.08
C THR A 378 25.16 -10.08 12.77
N LEU A 379 24.13 -9.22 12.87
CA LEU A 379 24.16 -7.94 13.60
C LEU A 379 23.82 -8.11 15.10
N GLY A 380 23.65 -9.35 15.57
CA GLY A 380 23.23 -9.69 16.93
C GLY A 380 21.75 -9.37 17.18
N LEU A 381 20.93 -9.55 16.16
CA LEU A 381 19.47 -9.45 16.22
C LEU A 381 18.89 -10.84 16.06
N LYS A 382 18.43 -11.45 17.15
CA LYS A 382 17.78 -12.77 17.13
C LYS A 382 16.35 -12.62 16.61
N VAL A 383 15.99 -13.39 15.60
CA VAL A 383 14.61 -13.45 15.08
C VAL A 383 13.72 -14.17 16.10
N GLU A 384 12.65 -13.52 16.55
CA GLU A 384 11.64 -14.13 17.42
C GLU A 384 10.45 -14.65 16.64
N GLN A 385 9.96 -13.83 15.71
CA GLN A 385 8.86 -14.21 14.81
C GLN A 385 8.88 -13.33 13.56
N TYR A 386 8.29 -13.82 12.50
CA TYR A 386 8.02 -13.04 11.30
C TYR A 386 6.79 -13.59 10.57
N GLU A 387 6.13 -12.72 9.81
CA GLU A 387 4.95 -13.11 9.05
C GLU A 387 4.73 -12.20 7.83
N ALA A 388 4.21 -12.79 6.75
CA ALA A 388 3.59 -12.05 5.66
C ALA A 388 2.12 -11.76 6.03
N ILE A 389 1.78 -10.48 6.18
CA ILE A 389 0.40 -10.04 6.44
C ILE A 389 -0.35 -10.00 5.13
N GLU A 390 -1.14 -11.05 4.87
CA GLU A 390 -1.83 -11.30 3.60
C GLU A 390 -3.14 -10.49 3.48
N GLY A 391 -3.03 -9.16 3.48
CA GLY A 391 -4.19 -8.26 3.46
C GLY A 391 -5.05 -8.38 2.20
N TYR A 392 -4.53 -8.94 1.12
CA TYR A 392 -5.31 -9.17 -0.11
C TYR A 392 -6.57 -10.01 0.14
N THR A 393 -6.60 -10.86 1.16
CA THR A 393 -7.78 -11.64 1.56
C THR A 393 -8.93 -10.78 2.09
N HIS A 394 -8.63 -9.53 2.46
CA HIS A 394 -9.57 -8.56 3.01
C HIS A 394 -9.56 -7.23 2.23
N GLN A 395 -9.19 -7.26 0.96
CA GLN A 395 -9.07 -6.06 0.11
C GLN A 395 -8.18 -4.97 0.74
N ALA A 396 -7.05 -5.39 1.28
CA ALA A 396 -6.00 -4.53 1.83
C ALA A 396 -4.66 -4.85 1.17
N ASP A 397 -3.64 -4.07 1.49
CA ASP A 397 -2.28 -4.27 1.00
C ASP A 397 -1.67 -5.55 1.59
N THR A 398 -0.59 -6.05 1.00
CA THR A 398 0.20 -7.15 1.57
C THR A 398 1.48 -6.56 2.15
N MET A 399 1.81 -6.97 3.38
CA MET A 399 2.98 -6.46 4.10
C MET A 399 3.78 -7.61 4.72
N PHE A 400 4.98 -7.30 5.16
CA PHE A 400 5.80 -8.21 5.94
C PHE A 400 6.20 -7.54 7.26
N ILE A 401 6.29 -8.34 8.31
CA ILE A 401 6.84 -7.93 9.60
C ILE A 401 7.76 -9.00 10.16
N ALA A 402 8.89 -8.57 10.75
CA ALA A 402 9.72 -9.41 11.59
C ALA A 402 10.00 -8.71 12.93
N VAL A 403 9.90 -9.47 14.02
CA VAL A 403 10.24 -9.04 15.38
C VAL A 403 11.59 -9.64 15.74
N LEU A 404 12.55 -8.79 16.04
CA LEU A 404 13.92 -9.19 16.36
C LEU A 404 14.32 -8.65 17.72
N GLU A 405 15.06 -9.45 18.51
CA GLU A 405 15.57 -9.06 19.82
C GLU A 405 17.09 -8.83 19.76
N LYS A 406 17.57 -7.73 20.33
CA LYS A 406 19.00 -7.43 20.46
C LYS A 406 19.63 -8.29 21.55
N GLN A 407 20.65 -9.07 21.16
CA GLN A 407 21.44 -9.96 22.05
C GLN A 407 22.52 -9.22 22.83
#